data_359a955f79421dbeb89c8c3f41f60e99
#
_entry.id   359a955f79421dbeb89c8c3f41f60e99
#
_cell.length_a   1.000
_cell.length_b   1.000
_cell.length_c   1.000
_cell.angle_alpha   90.00
_cell.angle_beta   90.00
_cell.angle_gamma   90.00
#
_symmetry.space_group_name_H-M   'P 1'
#
loop_
_entity.id
_entity.type
_entity.pdbx_description
1 polymer ?
#
loop_
_entity_poly.entity_id
_entity_poly.type
_entity_poly.pdbx_seq_one_letter_code
_entity_poly.pdbx_strand_id
1 'polypeptide(L)'
;MQIYADNAATTKPSKAAVRAMLSCLEQNYGNPSSLHHVGQAAAEALLQARQDIAGCLGCTAREIYFTSGGSEADNQALRSAAYAGARSGKKHLISTAIEHHAILHTLKQLEEEGFSVTLLPVSETGMVTPEAVQAAIRPDTCLVSVMFANNEIGTIEPIAEIGAVCREKGVLFHTDAVQAVGHVPIDLSQLPVDMLSLSAHKFHGPKGVGVLYAKRGTPLHSLICGGAQERGMRAGTENLPAIAGMAAALREACANLEQNAAYVAGLRDRLIAGLETIPHSLLSGDRKNRLAGIVNFCFEGIEGEALLILLDAKGICASSGSACTSGSLDPSHVLLAVGVPYEAAHGSLRLSLSAENTPEEVEYLLKAVPEVVTRLRSMSPVWRDLEEGRKPHVI
;
A
#
# COMPACT_ATOMS: atom_id res chain seq x y z
N MET A 1 18.63 -22.15 -0.41
CA MET A 1 18.58 -20.67 -0.56
C MET A 1 17.26 -20.22 0.01
N GLN A 2 17.22 -19.14 0.76
CA GLN A 2 15.96 -18.57 1.21
C GLN A 2 15.77 -17.22 0.51
N ILE A 3 14.66 -17.07 -0.20
CA ILE A 3 14.34 -15.88 -1.01
C ILE A 3 13.10 -15.22 -0.41
N TYR A 4 13.23 -13.95 0.00
CA TYR A 4 12.11 -13.17 0.47
C TYR A 4 11.58 -12.29 -0.67
N ALA A 5 10.48 -12.72 -1.27
CA ALA A 5 9.80 -12.06 -2.38
C ALA A 5 8.38 -11.60 -1.98
N ASP A 6 8.20 -11.19 -0.71
CA ASP A 6 6.92 -10.72 -0.15
C ASP A 6 7.04 -9.34 0.52
N ASN A 7 7.86 -8.46 -0.08
CA ASN A 7 8.10 -7.11 0.46
C ASN A 7 6.86 -6.21 0.44
N ALA A 8 5.88 -6.46 -0.43
CA ALA A 8 4.59 -5.74 -0.42
C ALA A 8 3.71 -6.09 0.78
N ALA A 9 3.88 -7.26 1.41
CA ALA A 9 3.21 -7.59 2.67
C ALA A 9 3.88 -6.87 3.85
N THR A 10 5.19 -6.99 3.96
CA THR A 10 6.02 -6.28 4.97
C THR A 10 7.48 -6.37 4.56
N THR A 11 8.29 -5.40 4.97
CA THR A 11 9.73 -5.42 4.74
C THR A 11 10.49 -5.70 6.03
N LYS A 12 11.71 -6.20 5.91
CA LYS A 12 12.66 -6.30 7.02
C LYS A 12 13.12 -4.89 7.41
N PRO A 13 13.13 -4.50 8.70
CA PRO A 13 13.65 -3.22 9.12
C PRO A 13 15.12 -3.02 8.72
N SER A 14 15.44 -1.84 8.19
CA SER A 14 16.81 -1.50 7.81
C SER A 14 17.72 -1.37 9.03
N LYS A 15 19.04 -1.49 8.81
CA LYS A 15 20.02 -1.30 9.90
C LYS A 15 19.96 0.10 10.48
N ALA A 16 19.63 1.11 9.67
CA ALA A 16 19.45 2.49 10.13
C ALA A 16 18.22 2.61 11.04
N ALA A 17 17.10 2.02 10.65
CA ALA A 17 15.87 1.95 11.46
C ALA A 17 16.13 1.29 12.82
N VAL A 18 16.75 0.09 12.81
CA VAL A 18 17.06 -0.65 14.05
C VAL A 18 17.95 0.17 14.98
N ARG A 19 19.01 0.82 14.48
CA ARG A 19 19.91 1.65 15.28
C ARG A 19 19.18 2.85 15.89
N ALA A 20 18.32 3.54 15.11
CA ALA A 20 17.53 4.66 15.60
C ALA A 20 16.56 4.22 16.71
N MET A 21 15.93 3.06 16.56
CA MET A 21 15.05 2.48 17.58
C MET A 21 15.82 2.17 18.87
N LEU A 22 16.96 1.50 18.78
CA LEU A 22 17.78 1.15 19.94
C LEU A 22 18.25 2.40 20.71
N SER A 23 18.71 3.43 19.99
CA SER A 23 19.10 4.70 20.62
C SER A 23 17.95 5.32 21.42
N CYS A 24 16.72 5.28 20.91
CA CYS A 24 15.56 5.79 21.65
C CYS A 24 15.20 4.92 22.85
N LEU A 25 15.32 3.59 22.75
CA LEU A 25 15.03 2.67 23.84
C LEU A 25 16.04 2.81 25.01
N GLU A 26 17.31 3.08 24.70
CA GLU A 26 18.39 3.12 25.68
C GLU A 26 18.65 4.53 26.23
N GLN A 27 18.52 5.57 25.40
CA GLN A 27 18.96 6.93 25.73
C GLN A 27 17.80 7.94 25.81
N ASN A 28 16.83 7.88 24.89
CA ASN A 28 15.70 8.83 24.80
C ASN A 28 14.40 8.20 25.27
N TYR A 29 14.42 7.45 26.38
CA TYR A 29 13.29 6.71 26.90
C TYR A 29 12.24 7.57 27.64
N GLY A 30 12.47 8.87 27.76
CA GLY A 30 11.57 9.78 28.47
C GLY A 30 10.22 9.94 27.78
N ASN A 31 9.22 10.37 28.55
CA ASN A 31 7.94 10.78 28.00
C ASN A 31 8.11 12.18 27.36
N PRO A 32 7.82 12.38 26.07
CA PRO A 32 7.97 13.68 25.40
C PRO A 32 7.14 14.82 25.99
N SER A 33 6.12 14.49 26.81
CA SER A 33 5.29 15.49 27.49
C SER A 33 5.86 15.93 28.86
N SER A 34 6.94 15.31 29.34
CA SER A 34 7.55 15.64 30.65
C SER A 34 8.45 16.86 30.59
N LEU A 35 8.37 17.71 31.64
CA LEU A 35 9.15 18.98 31.70
C LEU A 35 10.62 18.82 32.09
N HIS A 36 11.00 17.67 32.66
CA HIS A 36 12.39 17.42 33.05
C HIS A 36 13.27 17.07 31.84
N HIS A 37 14.58 17.18 31.98
CA HIS A 37 15.57 17.05 30.90
C HIS A 37 15.44 15.71 30.08
N VAL A 38 15.11 14.60 30.74
CA VAL A 38 14.91 13.30 30.06
C VAL A 38 13.69 13.35 29.11
N GLY A 39 12.59 14.00 29.54
CA GLY A 39 11.42 14.23 28.69
C GLY A 39 11.72 15.20 27.55
N GLN A 40 12.47 16.27 27.82
CA GLN A 40 12.85 17.22 26.79
C GLN A 40 13.72 16.59 25.69
N ALA A 41 14.70 15.73 26.06
CA ALA A 41 15.48 14.97 25.08
C ALA A 41 14.58 14.06 24.18
N ALA A 42 13.58 13.42 24.79
CA ALA A 42 12.60 12.64 24.03
C ALA A 42 11.72 13.51 23.10
N ALA A 43 11.32 14.70 23.58
CA ALA A 43 10.56 15.66 22.77
C ALA A 43 11.37 16.19 21.57
N GLU A 44 12.66 16.47 21.77
CA GLU A 44 13.57 16.86 20.69
C GLU A 44 13.73 15.76 19.65
N ALA A 45 13.92 14.51 20.09
CA ALA A 45 14.01 13.35 19.19
C ALA A 45 12.70 13.13 18.40
N LEU A 46 11.54 13.30 19.03
CA LEU A 46 10.24 13.25 18.39
C LEU A 46 10.07 14.35 17.33
N LEU A 47 10.47 15.58 17.68
CA LEU A 47 10.41 16.72 16.76
C LEU A 47 11.33 16.50 15.55
N GLN A 48 12.57 16.03 15.77
CA GLN A 48 13.52 15.75 14.70
C GLN A 48 12.99 14.68 13.75
N ALA A 49 12.45 13.57 14.29
CA ALA A 49 11.84 12.53 13.46
C ALA A 49 10.69 13.07 12.60
N ARG A 50 9.85 13.93 13.17
CA ARG A 50 8.75 14.59 12.46
C ARG A 50 9.25 15.52 11.34
N GLN A 51 10.31 16.27 11.59
CA GLN A 51 10.96 17.15 10.61
C GLN A 51 11.60 16.33 9.46
N ASP A 52 12.28 15.25 9.79
CA ASP A 52 12.87 14.35 8.80
C ASP A 52 11.82 13.77 7.84
N ILE A 53 10.71 13.29 8.39
CA ILE A 53 9.59 12.76 7.60
C ILE A 53 8.97 13.85 6.72
N ALA A 54 8.73 15.03 7.30
CA ALA A 54 8.18 16.16 6.56
C ALA A 54 9.12 16.60 5.42
N GLY A 55 10.43 16.63 5.65
CA GLY A 55 11.42 16.92 4.61
C GLY A 55 11.45 15.90 3.49
N CYS A 56 11.32 14.60 3.80
CA CYS A 56 11.22 13.54 2.80
C CYS A 56 9.96 13.63 1.92
N LEU A 57 8.87 14.17 2.48
CA LEU A 57 7.58 14.27 1.77
C LEU A 57 7.33 15.65 1.13
N GLY A 58 8.22 16.63 1.32
CA GLY A 58 8.02 17.99 0.80
C GLY A 58 6.89 18.76 1.50
N CYS A 59 6.73 18.57 2.84
CA CYS A 59 5.69 19.22 3.62
C CYS A 59 6.25 19.83 4.92
N THR A 60 5.39 20.40 5.76
CA THR A 60 5.81 20.94 7.06
C THR A 60 5.57 19.94 8.19
N ALA A 61 6.39 20.01 9.25
CA ALA A 61 6.26 19.14 10.43
C ALA A 61 4.87 19.27 11.10
N ARG A 62 4.17 20.39 10.94
CA ARG A 62 2.82 20.60 11.49
C ARG A 62 1.73 19.83 10.76
N GLU A 63 2.01 19.33 9.57
CA GLU A 63 1.09 18.54 8.73
C GLU A 63 1.25 17.03 8.94
N ILE A 64 2.22 16.60 9.74
CA ILE A 64 2.47 15.20 10.08
C ILE A 64 1.77 14.84 11.39
N TYR A 65 1.02 13.73 11.39
CA TYR A 65 0.37 13.12 12.56
C TYR A 65 0.74 11.65 12.64
N PHE A 66 1.32 11.24 13.76
CA PHE A 66 1.71 9.84 13.96
C PHE A 66 0.51 8.97 14.28
N THR A 67 0.46 7.79 13.67
CA THR A 67 -0.56 6.77 13.83
C THR A 67 0.09 5.42 14.12
N SER A 68 -0.70 4.39 14.37
CA SER A 68 -0.19 3.01 14.54
C SER A 68 0.09 2.30 13.21
N GLY A 69 -0.23 2.92 12.08
CA GLY A 69 -0.03 2.36 10.73
C GLY A 69 -0.97 2.95 9.70
N GLY A 70 -0.90 2.47 8.46
CA GLY A 70 -1.72 2.93 7.35
C GLY A 70 -3.21 2.81 7.62
N SER A 71 -3.67 1.69 8.16
CA SER A 71 -5.11 1.48 8.44
C SER A 71 -5.70 2.50 9.41
N GLU A 72 -4.96 2.91 10.47
CA GLU A 72 -5.41 3.98 11.35
C GLU A 72 -5.43 5.32 10.60
N ALA A 73 -4.41 5.60 9.79
CA ALA A 73 -4.32 6.83 9.00
C ALA A 73 -5.48 6.94 7.99
N ASP A 74 -5.78 5.87 7.25
CA ASP A 74 -6.90 5.79 6.31
C ASP A 74 -8.23 6.03 6.98
N ASN A 75 -8.50 5.32 8.08
CA ASN A 75 -9.72 5.48 8.86
C ASN A 75 -9.89 6.92 9.35
N GLN A 76 -8.80 7.53 9.86
CA GLN A 76 -8.84 8.90 10.34
C GLN A 76 -9.09 9.90 9.20
N ALA A 77 -8.46 9.70 8.03
CA ALA A 77 -8.67 10.56 6.87
C ALA A 77 -10.13 10.53 6.40
N LEU A 78 -10.67 9.33 6.16
CA LEU A 78 -12.04 9.17 5.66
C LEU A 78 -13.07 9.72 6.63
N ARG A 79 -13.01 9.34 7.91
CA ARG A 79 -13.95 9.81 8.93
C ARG A 79 -13.85 11.30 9.17
N SER A 80 -12.63 11.87 9.10
CA SER A 80 -12.43 13.31 9.25
C SER A 80 -13.16 14.10 8.15
N ALA A 81 -12.97 13.69 6.89
CA ALA A 81 -13.63 14.32 5.75
C ALA A 81 -15.15 14.12 5.78
N ALA A 82 -15.62 12.89 6.08
CA ALA A 82 -17.03 12.55 6.17
C ALA A 82 -17.75 13.39 7.24
N TYR A 83 -17.24 13.43 8.47
CA TYR A 83 -17.88 14.16 9.57
C TYR A 83 -17.80 15.68 9.39
N ALA A 84 -16.72 16.19 8.79
CA ALA A 84 -16.65 17.62 8.44
C ALA A 84 -17.65 17.98 7.33
N GLY A 85 -17.75 17.15 6.30
CA GLY A 85 -18.70 17.30 5.20
C GLY A 85 -20.16 17.29 5.68
N ALA A 86 -20.50 16.34 6.56
CA ALA A 86 -21.86 16.21 7.09
C ALA A 86 -22.37 17.48 7.78
N ARG A 87 -21.47 18.27 8.41
CA ARG A 87 -21.84 19.56 9.04
C ARG A 87 -22.34 20.60 8.03
N SER A 88 -21.96 20.46 6.76
CA SER A 88 -22.37 21.29 5.65
C SER A 88 -23.34 20.59 4.69
N GLY A 89 -23.93 19.45 5.09
CA GLY A 89 -24.88 18.69 4.29
C GLY A 89 -24.22 17.81 3.20
N LYS A 90 -22.89 17.73 3.16
CA LYS A 90 -22.18 16.89 2.20
C LYS A 90 -21.95 15.50 2.79
N LYS A 91 -22.54 14.47 2.18
CA LYS A 91 -22.49 13.08 2.68
C LYS A 91 -22.12 12.06 1.61
N HIS A 92 -21.49 12.48 0.54
CA HIS A 92 -21.04 11.57 -0.52
C HIS A 92 -19.53 11.45 -0.54
N LEU A 93 -19.04 10.20 -0.63
CA LEU A 93 -17.62 9.83 -0.76
C LEU A 93 -17.42 9.06 -2.07
N ILE A 94 -16.29 9.28 -2.71
CA ILE A 94 -15.88 8.56 -3.92
C ILE A 94 -14.58 7.81 -3.63
N SER A 95 -14.48 6.56 -4.08
CA SER A 95 -13.27 5.75 -4.00
C SER A 95 -13.20 4.78 -5.17
N THR A 96 -12.25 3.84 -5.18
CA THR A 96 -12.10 2.86 -6.25
C THR A 96 -12.40 1.43 -5.78
N ALA A 97 -12.70 0.53 -6.73
CA ALA A 97 -12.98 -0.87 -6.43
C ALA A 97 -11.72 -1.67 -6.02
N ILE A 98 -10.51 -1.11 -6.19
CA ILE A 98 -9.23 -1.79 -5.95
C ILE A 98 -8.52 -1.33 -4.66
N GLU A 99 -9.17 -0.54 -3.83
CA GLU A 99 -8.60 -0.02 -2.59
C GLU A 99 -8.25 -1.13 -1.58
N HIS A 100 -7.34 -0.79 -0.67
CA HIS A 100 -7.08 -1.63 0.48
C HIS A 100 -8.33 -1.74 1.38
N HIS A 101 -8.50 -2.88 2.06
CA HIS A 101 -9.65 -3.12 2.94
C HIS A 101 -9.82 -2.07 4.06
N ALA A 102 -8.73 -1.38 4.47
CA ALA A 102 -8.82 -0.27 5.41
C ALA A 102 -9.68 0.89 4.88
N ILE A 103 -9.68 1.11 3.56
CA ILE A 103 -10.56 2.08 2.88
C ILE A 103 -11.96 1.47 2.69
N LEU A 104 -12.06 0.31 2.03
CA LEU A 104 -13.35 -0.29 1.65
C LEU A 104 -14.24 -0.58 2.87
N HIS A 105 -13.69 -1.15 3.94
CA HIS A 105 -14.47 -1.46 5.15
C HIS A 105 -14.83 -0.19 5.93
N THR A 106 -13.99 0.85 5.92
CA THR A 106 -14.33 2.15 6.51
C THR A 106 -15.46 2.83 5.74
N LEU A 107 -15.42 2.78 4.39
CA LEU A 107 -16.51 3.29 3.56
C LEU A 107 -17.82 2.56 3.82
N LYS A 108 -17.79 1.23 3.94
CA LYS A 108 -18.96 0.43 4.29
C LYS A 108 -19.56 0.84 5.65
N GLN A 109 -18.72 1.07 6.66
CA GLN A 109 -19.20 1.55 7.95
C GLN A 109 -19.81 2.96 7.85
N LEU A 110 -19.23 3.85 7.03
CA LEU A 110 -19.81 5.18 6.79
C LEU A 110 -21.17 5.10 6.07
N GLU A 111 -21.37 4.12 5.18
CA GLU A 111 -22.70 3.88 4.58
C GLU A 111 -23.73 3.49 5.64
N GLU A 112 -23.35 2.65 6.61
CA GLU A 112 -24.21 2.29 7.77
C GLU A 112 -24.51 3.53 8.64
N GLU A 113 -23.61 4.52 8.67
CA GLU A 113 -23.80 5.81 9.36
C GLU A 113 -24.61 6.83 8.53
N GLY A 114 -25.10 6.47 7.33
CA GLY A 114 -25.97 7.28 6.47
C GLY A 114 -25.22 8.19 5.48
N PHE A 115 -23.98 7.86 5.15
CA PHE A 115 -23.26 8.43 4.01
C PHE A 115 -23.58 7.64 2.74
N SER A 116 -23.34 8.23 1.57
CA SER A 116 -23.40 7.54 0.28
C SER A 116 -21.98 7.37 -0.28
N VAL A 117 -21.71 6.22 -0.87
CA VAL A 117 -20.40 5.90 -1.45
C VAL A 117 -20.55 5.53 -2.93
N THR A 118 -19.64 6.05 -3.74
CA THR A 118 -19.44 5.60 -5.12
C THR A 118 -18.09 4.93 -5.24
N LEU A 119 -18.06 3.64 -5.56
CA LEU A 119 -16.85 2.92 -5.93
C LEU A 119 -16.71 2.95 -7.45
N LEU A 120 -15.67 3.62 -7.93
CA LEU A 120 -15.37 3.71 -9.35
C LEU A 120 -14.79 2.37 -9.85
N PRO A 121 -15.26 1.88 -11.00
CA PRO A 121 -14.58 0.80 -11.70
C PRO A 121 -13.20 1.27 -12.19
N VAL A 122 -12.31 0.32 -12.40
CA VAL A 122 -10.99 0.55 -12.97
C VAL A 122 -10.87 -0.12 -14.33
N SER A 123 -9.85 0.25 -15.10
CA SER A 123 -9.49 -0.42 -16.35
C SER A 123 -8.92 -1.82 -16.10
N GLU A 124 -8.71 -2.60 -17.15
CA GLU A 124 -8.01 -3.91 -17.09
C GLU A 124 -6.58 -3.79 -16.54
N THR A 125 -5.97 -2.60 -16.63
CA THR A 125 -4.67 -2.33 -16.02
C THR A 125 -4.76 -1.88 -14.56
N GLY A 126 -5.97 -1.73 -14.02
CA GLY A 126 -6.23 -1.30 -12.65
C GLY A 126 -6.16 0.21 -12.45
N MET A 127 -6.28 1.00 -13.49
CA MET A 127 -6.19 2.47 -13.44
C MET A 127 -7.57 3.11 -13.45
N VAL A 128 -7.77 4.13 -12.61
CA VAL A 128 -8.93 5.03 -12.67
C VAL A 128 -8.56 6.32 -13.39
N THR A 129 -9.45 6.83 -14.25
CA THR A 129 -9.16 8.08 -14.99
C THR A 129 -9.65 9.32 -14.24
N PRO A 130 -8.97 10.48 -14.40
CA PRO A 130 -9.43 11.75 -13.84
C PRO A 130 -10.85 12.13 -14.31
N GLU A 131 -11.21 11.78 -15.55
CA GLU A 131 -12.55 12.02 -16.13
C GLU A 131 -13.63 11.21 -15.41
N ALA A 132 -13.34 9.94 -15.05
CA ALA A 132 -14.27 9.11 -14.28
C ALA A 132 -14.50 9.69 -12.88
N VAL A 133 -13.45 10.19 -12.22
CA VAL A 133 -13.55 10.89 -10.94
C VAL A 133 -14.39 12.15 -11.09
N GLN A 134 -14.10 12.98 -12.10
CA GLN A 134 -14.82 14.22 -12.37
C GLN A 134 -16.32 13.97 -12.59
N ALA A 135 -16.67 12.95 -13.36
CA ALA A 135 -18.06 12.59 -13.65
C ALA A 135 -18.83 12.11 -12.42
N ALA A 136 -18.14 11.50 -11.44
CA ALA A 136 -18.74 10.99 -10.21
C ALA A 136 -18.91 12.07 -9.13
N ILE A 137 -18.22 13.21 -9.22
CA ILE A 137 -18.34 14.30 -8.24
C ILE A 137 -19.72 14.94 -8.32
N ARG A 138 -20.41 14.99 -7.18
CA ARG A 138 -21.74 15.60 -6.98
C ARG A 138 -21.63 16.82 -6.06
N PRO A 139 -22.69 17.68 -6.00
CA PRO A 139 -22.70 18.83 -5.08
C PRO A 139 -22.52 18.47 -3.61
N ASP A 140 -22.94 17.26 -3.21
CA ASP A 140 -22.82 16.73 -1.85
C ASP A 140 -21.58 15.86 -1.63
N THR A 141 -20.63 15.82 -2.58
CA THR A 141 -19.35 15.11 -2.42
C THR A 141 -18.46 15.84 -1.43
N CYS A 142 -17.96 15.14 -0.40
CA CYS A 142 -17.04 15.67 0.61
C CYS A 142 -15.61 15.13 0.47
N LEU A 143 -15.42 13.96 -0.13
CA LEU A 143 -14.12 13.32 -0.26
C LEU A 143 -14.03 12.49 -1.54
N VAL A 144 -12.87 12.55 -2.19
CA VAL A 144 -12.37 11.53 -3.10
C VAL A 144 -11.18 10.86 -2.42
N SER A 145 -11.14 9.53 -2.40
CA SER A 145 -10.03 8.73 -1.87
C SER A 145 -9.60 7.71 -2.92
N VAL A 146 -8.37 7.84 -3.43
CA VAL A 146 -7.79 6.93 -4.42
C VAL A 146 -6.39 6.56 -3.96
N MET A 147 -6.09 5.26 -3.91
CA MET A 147 -4.77 4.79 -3.54
C MET A 147 -3.71 5.26 -4.54
N PHE A 148 -2.50 5.55 -4.05
CA PHE A 148 -1.41 6.03 -4.91
C PHE A 148 -0.88 4.92 -5.83
N ALA A 149 -0.76 3.71 -5.28
CA ALA A 149 -0.33 2.54 -6.02
C ALA A 149 -0.91 1.28 -5.39
N ASN A 150 -1.32 0.32 -6.23
CA ASN A 150 -1.95 -0.89 -5.76
C ASN A 150 -0.92 -1.90 -5.23
N ASN A 151 -1.20 -2.48 -4.07
CA ASN A 151 -0.33 -3.42 -3.35
C ASN A 151 -0.32 -4.84 -3.95
N GLU A 152 -1.24 -5.17 -4.85
CA GLU A 152 -1.35 -6.50 -5.45
C GLU A 152 -0.80 -6.53 -6.87
N ILE A 153 -1.28 -5.63 -7.73
CA ILE A 153 -0.93 -5.57 -9.15
C ILE A 153 0.15 -4.55 -9.48
N GLY A 154 0.48 -3.66 -8.53
CA GLY A 154 1.55 -2.68 -8.64
C GLY A 154 1.21 -1.42 -9.43
N THR A 155 0.05 -1.31 -10.07
CA THR A 155 -0.35 -0.14 -10.87
C THR A 155 -0.28 1.14 -10.05
N ILE A 156 0.27 2.21 -10.64
CA ILE A 156 0.37 3.55 -10.06
C ILE A 156 -0.74 4.41 -10.66
N GLU A 157 -1.52 5.07 -9.80
CA GLU A 157 -2.65 5.92 -10.20
C GLU A 157 -2.21 7.35 -10.57
N PRO A 158 -2.96 8.06 -11.44
CA PRO A 158 -2.65 9.42 -11.85
C PRO A 158 -3.07 10.45 -10.78
N ILE A 159 -2.39 10.41 -9.62
CA ILE A 159 -2.74 11.17 -8.41
C ILE A 159 -2.70 12.69 -8.62
N ALA A 160 -1.74 13.19 -9.42
CA ALA A 160 -1.63 14.62 -9.69
C ALA A 160 -2.84 15.16 -10.46
N GLU A 161 -3.26 14.42 -11.48
CA GLU A 161 -4.39 14.77 -12.35
C GLU A 161 -5.72 14.64 -11.58
N ILE A 162 -5.91 13.57 -10.83
CA ILE A 162 -7.10 13.36 -9.98
C ILE A 162 -7.20 14.47 -8.93
N GLY A 163 -6.09 14.78 -8.26
CA GLY A 163 -6.06 15.85 -7.26
C GLY A 163 -6.32 17.24 -7.86
N ALA A 164 -5.90 17.50 -9.09
CA ALA A 164 -6.22 18.74 -9.81
C ALA A 164 -7.73 18.87 -10.03
N VAL A 165 -8.40 17.80 -10.44
CA VAL A 165 -9.87 17.73 -10.57
C VAL A 165 -10.55 18.00 -9.22
N CYS A 166 -10.12 17.34 -8.16
CA CYS A 166 -10.69 17.53 -6.82
C CYS A 166 -10.53 18.97 -6.33
N ARG A 167 -9.36 19.58 -6.53
CA ARG A 167 -9.07 20.98 -6.20
C ARG A 167 -9.98 21.93 -6.96
N GLU A 168 -10.16 21.74 -8.28
CA GLU A 168 -11.07 22.55 -9.11
C GLU A 168 -12.52 22.48 -8.61
N LYS A 169 -12.97 21.29 -8.19
CA LYS A 169 -14.34 21.07 -7.69
C LYS A 169 -14.52 21.42 -6.21
N GLY A 170 -13.47 21.80 -5.49
CA GLY A 170 -13.51 22.11 -4.05
C GLY A 170 -13.90 20.90 -3.18
N VAL A 171 -13.43 19.71 -3.56
CA VAL A 171 -13.62 18.45 -2.85
C VAL A 171 -12.29 18.03 -2.24
N LEU A 172 -12.28 17.53 -0.99
CA LEU A 172 -11.08 17.02 -0.35
C LEU A 172 -10.55 15.77 -1.09
N PHE A 173 -9.24 15.68 -1.20
CA PHE A 173 -8.59 14.53 -1.80
C PHE A 173 -7.64 13.83 -0.82
N HIS A 174 -7.89 12.53 -0.61
CA HIS A 174 -7.04 11.62 0.16
C HIS A 174 -6.41 10.58 -0.77
N THR A 175 -5.16 10.19 -0.47
CA THR A 175 -4.50 9.06 -1.13
C THR A 175 -3.89 8.11 -0.10
N ASP A 176 -4.23 6.83 -0.19
CA ASP A 176 -3.47 5.76 0.48
C ASP A 176 -2.15 5.57 -0.29
N ALA A 177 -1.07 6.11 0.26
CA ALA A 177 0.27 6.02 -0.31
C ALA A 177 1.16 4.98 0.40
N VAL A 178 0.55 4.05 1.13
CA VAL A 178 1.27 3.02 1.91
C VAL A 178 2.25 2.23 1.04
N GLN A 179 1.91 1.94 -0.21
CA GLN A 179 2.80 1.24 -1.14
C GLN A 179 3.69 2.18 -1.96
N ALA A 180 3.42 3.48 -1.98
CA ALA A 180 4.13 4.45 -2.81
C ALA A 180 5.28 5.13 -2.07
N VAL A 181 5.08 5.49 -0.79
CA VAL A 181 6.11 6.19 0.01
C VAL A 181 7.37 5.34 0.12
N GLY A 182 8.52 5.94 -0.23
CA GLY A 182 9.82 5.26 -0.26
C GLY A 182 10.08 4.43 -1.53
N HIS A 183 9.11 4.35 -2.46
CA HIS A 183 9.21 3.58 -3.70
C HIS A 183 9.04 4.43 -4.96
N VAL A 184 8.32 5.56 -4.86
CA VAL A 184 8.18 6.55 -5.94
C VAL A 184 8.41 7.95 -5.39
N PRO A 185 8.81 8.92 -6.23
CA PRO A 185 8.97 10.31 -5.79
C PRO A 185 7.63 10.91 -5.34
N ILE A 186 7.60 11.51 -4.16
CA ILE A 186 6.43 12.21 -3.62
C ILE A 186 6.88 13.56 -3.11
N ASP A 187 6.31 14.64 -3.66
CA ASP A 187 6.49 16.02 -3.19
C ASP A 187 5.12 16.67 -2.94
N LEU A 188 4.70 16.70 -1.68
CA LEU A 188 3.42 17.24 -1.26
C LEU A 188 3.32 18.76 -1.42
N SER A 189 4.43 19.45 -1.67
CA SER A 189 4.41 20.88 -2.02
C SER A 189 3.84 21.10 -3.45
N GLN A 190 3.96 20.09 -4.32
CA GLN A 190 3.53 20.14 -5.72
C GLN A 190 2.25 19.33 -5.96
N LEU A 191 2.07 18.22 -5.24
CA LEU A 191 0.90 17.35 -5.40
C LEU A 191 -0.35 18.00 -4.80
N PRO A 192 -1.49 18.01 -5.53
CA PRO A 192 -2.76 18.54 -5.06
C PRO A 192 -3.51 17.55 -4.13
N VAL A 193 -2.85 17.13 -3.06
CA VAL A 193 -3.35 16.15 -2.06
C VAL A 193 -3.61 16.88 -0.75
N ASP A 194 -4.76 16.64 -0.12
CA ASP A 194 -5.11 17.19 1.19
C ASP A 194 -4.76 16.27 2.35
N MET A 195 -4.83 14.95 2.13
CA MET A 195 -4.46 13.92 3.10
C MET A 195 -3.74 12.76 2.43
N LEU A 196 -2.72 12.21 3.11
CA LEU A 196 -1.96 11.05 2.64
C LEU A 196 -1.68 10.11 3.80
N SER A 197 -1.91 8.82 3.59
CA SER A 197 -1.60 7.76 4.56
C SER A 197 -0.32 7.01 4.18
N LEU A 198 0.52 6.70 5.18
CA LEU A 198 1.69 5.84 4.99
C LEU A 198 1.90 4.90 6.18
N SER A 199 2.68 3.83 5.97
CA SER A 199 3.04 2.84 6.99
C SER A 199 4.50 2.45 6.90
N ALA A 200 5.22 2.54 8.01
CA ALA A 200 6.68 2.41 8.03
C ALA A 200 7.19 1.04 7.53
N HIS A 201 6.46 -0.03 7.83
CA HIS A 201 6.88 -1.39 7.50
C HIS A 201 6.88 -1.71 6.00
N LYS A 202 6.45 -0.80 5.14
CA LYS A 202 6.48 -0.97 3.68
C LYS A 202 7.78 -0.43 3.05
N PHE A 203 8.51 0.42 3.76
CA PHE A 203 9.80 0.99 3.31
C PHE A 203 10.94 0.74 4.34
N HIS A 204 11.04 -0.48 4.84
CA HIS A 204 12.09 -0.95 5.76
C HIS A 204 12.10 -0.26 7.14
N GLY A 205 10.96 0.31 7.55
CA GLY A 205 10.72 0.78 8.91
C GLY A 205 10.07 -0.30 9.79
N PRO A 206 9.83 0.00 11.07
CA PRO A 206 9.18 -0.91 12.01
C PRO A 206 7.68 -1.03 11.74
N LYS A 207 7.09 -2.17 12.15
CA LYS A 207 5.64 -2.37 12.23
C LYS A 207 5.05 -1.53 13.38
N GLY A 208 3.76 -1.25 13.32
CA GLY A 208 3.03 -0.59 14.42
C GLY A 208 3.24 0.92 14.48
N VAL A 209 3.67 1.55 13.39
CA VAL A 209 3.78 3.00 13.24
C VAL A 209 3.51 3.42 11.80
N GLY A 210 2.82 4.55 11.65
CA GLY A 210 2.53 5.18 10.38
C GLY A 210 2.33 6.69 10.54
N VAL A 211 1.92 7.34 9.47
CA VAL A 211 1.63 8.77 9.45
C VAL A 211 0.35 9.02 8.68
N LEU A 212 -0.45 9.93 9.18
CA LEU A 212 -1.39 10.70 8.40
C LEU A 212 -0.77 12.08 8.13
N TYR A 213 -0.47 12.38 6.86
CA TYR A 213 -0.30 13.76 6.43
C TYR A 213 -1.67 14.41 6.29
N ALA A 214 -1.81 15.60 6.84
CA ALA A 214 -2.99 16.43 6.61
C ALA A 214 -2.53 17.87 6.37
N LYS A 215 -2.80 18.36 5.17
CA LYS A 215 -2.48 19.71 4.73
C LYS A 215 -3.07 20.74 5.69
N ARG A 216 -2.34 21.80 5.97
CA ARG A 216 -2.80 22.86 6.86
C ARG A 216 -4.19 23.37 6.47
N GLY A 217 -5.12 23.31 7.41
CA GLY A 217 -6.52 23.70 7.20
C GLY A 217 -7.46 22.55 6.86
N THR A 218 -6.94 21.37 6.56
CA THR A 218 -7.77 20.16 6.40
C THR A 218 -8.39 19.78 7.75
N PRO A 219 -9.71 19.55 7.80
CA PRO A 219 -10.36 19.15 9.05
C PRO A 219 -9.90 17.76 9.46
N LEU A 220 -9.57 17.61 10.75
CA LEU A 220 -9.27 16.31 11.34
C LEU A 220 -10.24 15.99 12.48
N HIS A 221 -10.57 14.71 12.59
CA HIS A 221 -11.35 14.13 13.68
C HIS A 221 -10.48 13.11 14.44
N SER A 222 -10.48 13.22 15.78
CA SER A 222 -9.75 12.28 16.62
C SER A 222 -10.51 10.95 16.70
N LEU A 223 -9.87 9.86 16.28
CA LEU A 223 -10.44 8.50 16.46
C LEU A 223 -10.11 7.94 17.84
N ILE A 224 -8.95 8.31 18.40
CA ILE A 224 -8.48 7.85 19.70
C ILE A 224 -8.48 9.04 20.63
N CYS A 225 -9.51 9.10 21.49
CA CYS A 225 -9.69 10.20 22.44
C CYS A 225 -8.86 9.99 23.71
N GLY A 226 -8.34 11.09 24.30
CA GLY A 226 -7.54 11.04 25.51
C GLY A 226 -6.71 12.30 25.75
N GLY A 227 -5.40 12.14 25.95
CA GLY A 227 -4.48 13.25 26.14
C GLY A 227 -4.25 14.12 24.89
N ALA A 228 -3.46 15.18 25.05
CA ALA A 228 -3.23 16.17 24.01
C ALA A 228 -2.11 15.80 22.99
N GLN A 229 -1.64 14.55 23.01
CA GLN A 229 -0.65 14.07 22.04
C GLN A 229 -1.14 14.31 20.61
N GLU A 230 -0.20 14.43 19.67
CA GLU A 230 -0.48 14.79 18.28
C GLU A 230 -1.46 15.97 18.16
N ARG A 231 -1.27 16.97 19.02
CA ARG A 231 -2.12 18.20 19.04
C ARG A 231 -3.61 17.92 19.29
N GLY A 232 -3.89 16.86 20.08
CA GLY A 232 -5.25 16.41 20.39
C GLY A 232 -5.93 15.58 19.30
N MET A 233 -5.23 15.31 18.19
CA MET A 233 -5.78 14.56 17.06
C MET A 233 -5.57 13.04 17.20
N ARG A 234 -4.64 12.61 18.07
CA ARG A 234 -4.40 11.21 18.34
C ARG A 234 -3.79 11.05 19.74
N ALA A 235 -4.57 10.60 20.68
CA ALA A 235 -4.14 10.44 22.07
C ALA A 235 -3.26 9.21 22.29
N GLY A 236 -2.59 9.18 23.43
CA GLY A 236 -1.66 8.11 23.83
C GLY A 236 -0.21 8.50 23.65
N THR A 237 0.65 8.12 24.59
CA THR A 237 2.09 8.41 24.58
C THR A 237 2.70 7.94 23.26
N GLU A 238 3.47 8.80 22.62
CA GLU A 238 4.06 8.55 21.32
C GLU A 238 5.06 7.37 21.40
N ASN A 239 5.00 6.47 20.44
CA ASN A 239 5.95 5.36 20.30
C ASN A 239 7.26 5.89 19.69
N LEU A 240 8.02 6.66 20.49
CA LEU A 240 9.23 7.35 20.03
C LEU A 240 10.24 6.40 19.36
N PRO A 241 10.54 5.19 19.88
CA PRO A 241 11.45 4.28 19.20
C PRO A 241 10.99 3.91 17.79
N ALA A 242 9.71 3.58 17.62
CA ALA A 242 9.18 3.23 16.29
C ALA A 242 9.13 4.44 15.36
N ILE A 243 8.80 5.62 15.85
CA ILE A 243 8.79 6.88 15.10
C ILE A 243 10.20 7.23 14.61
N ALA A 244 11.21 7.12 15.46
CA ALA A 244 12.61 7.36 15.09
C ALA A 244 13.10 6.33 14.04
N GLY A 245 12.72 5.06 14.21
CA GLY A 245 13.00 4.00 13.24
C GLY A 245 12.36 4.27 11.88
N MET A 246 11.10 4.72 11.87
CA MET A 246 10.38 5.12 10.65
C MET A 246 11.07 6.28 9.94
N ALA A 247 11.44 7.33 10.67
CA ALA A 247 12.12 8.50 10.10
C ALA A 247 13.48 8.12 9.48
N ALA A 248 14.26 7.28 10.17
CA ALA A 248 15.53 6.79 9.65
C ALA A 248 15.37 5.94 8.38
N ALA A 249 14.37 5.04 8.35
CA ALA A 249 14.06 4.22 7.18
C ALA A 249 13.62 5.08 5.99
N LEU A 250 12.74 6.07 6.22
CA LEU A 250 12.25 6.93 5.15
C LEU A 250 13.37 7.78 4.54
N ARG A 251 14.24 8.36 5.36
CA ARG A 251 15.43 9.08 4.86
C ARG A 251 16.32 8.20 4.00
N GLU A 252 16.58 6.96 4.44
CA GLU A 252 17.38 6.00 3.68
C GLU A 252 16.71 5.64 2.35
N ALA A 253 15.40 5.40 2.36
CA ALA A 253 14.61 5.10 1.16
C ALA A 253 14.63 6.28 0.18
N CYS A 254 14.37 7.51 0.64
CA CYS A 254 14.38 8.70 -0.20
C CYS A 254 15.77 9.02 -0.78
N ALA A 255 16.83 8.84 0.01
CA ALA A 255 18.20 9.09 -0.44
C ALA A 255 18.65 8.14 -1.55
N ASN A 256 18.11 6.93 -1.62
CA ASN A 256 18.47 5.90 -2.59
C ASN A 256 17.36 5.60 -3.60
N LEU A 257 16.31 6.43 -3.65
CA LEU A 257 15.06 6.14 -4.37
C LEU A 257 15.30 5.79 -5.84
N GLU A 258 15.95 6.66 -6.59
CA GLU A 258 16.18 6.47 -8.04
C GLU A 258 17.04 5.23 -8.33
N GLN A 259 18.11 5.05 -7.57
CA GLN A 259 19.00 3.92 -7.72
C GLN A 259 18.29 2.59 -7.43
N ASN A 260 17.56 2.54 -6.29
CA ASN A 260 16.82 1.35 -5.89
C ASN A 260 15.68 1.05 -6.87
N ALA A 261 14.92 2.07 -7.30
CA ALA A 261 13.84 1.90 -8.26
C ALA A 261 14.36 1.35 -9.60
N ALA A 262 15.44 1.89 -10.15
CA ALA A 262 16.02 1.42 -11.40
C ALA A 262 16.55 -0.03 -11.28
N TYR A 263 17.24 -0.35 -10.19
CA TYR A 263 17.76 -1.70 -9.92
C TYR A 263 16.64 -2.72 -9.81
N VAL A 264 15.65 -2.44 -8.95
CA VAL A 264 14.53 -3.36 -8.69
C VAL A 264 13.64 -3.52 -9.93
N ALA A 265 13.43 -2.44 -10.71
CA ALA A 265 12.72 -2.51 -11.99
C ALA A 265 13.40 -3.45 -12.97
N GLY A 266 14.73 -3.45 -13.04
CA GLY A 266 15.48 -4.39 -13.88
C GLY A 266 15.28 -5.84 -13.46
N LEU A 267 15.24 -6.14 -12.14
CA LEU A 267 14.92 -7.47 -11.61
C LEU A 267 13.49 -7.87 -11.94
N ARG A 268 12.53 -6.95 -11.74
CA ARG A 268 11.10 -7.13 -12.05
C ARG A 268 10.89 -7.45 -13.53
N ASP A 269 11.45 -6.66 -14.43
CA ASP A 269 11.23 -6.80 -15.86
C ASP A 269 11.78 -8.14 -16.38
N ARG A 270 12.92 -8.57 -15.84
CA ARG A 270 13.48 -9.90 -16.12
C ARG A 270 12.55 -11.01 -15.62
N LEU A 271 11.99 -10.85 -14.41
CA LEU A 271 11.05 -11.81 -13.86
C LEU A 271 9.76 -11.89 -14.67
N ILE A 272 9.21 -10.73 -15.06
CA ILE A 272 8.01 -10.67 -15.93
C ILE A 272 8.27 -11.38 -17.25
N ALA A 273 9.36 -11.04 -17.95
CA ALA A 273 9.69 -11.64 -19.26
C ALA A 273 9.83 -13.17 -19.18
N GLY A 274 10.39 -13.68 -18.09
CA GLY A 274 10.53 -15.13 -17.90
C GLY A 274 9.21 -15.82 -17.55
N LEU A 275 8.38 -15.24 -16.68
CA LEU A 275 7.10 -15.83 -16.28
C LEU A 275 6.04 -15.79 -17.41
N GLU A 276 6.11 -14.82 -18.32
CA GLU A 276 5.25 -14.77 -19.52
C GLU A 276 5.48 -15.94 -20.48
N THR A 277 6.59 -16.65 -20.36
CA THR A 277 6.82 -17.86 -21.17
C THR A 277 5.99 -19.08 -20.71
N ILE A 278 5.39 -19.01 -19.54
CA ILE A 278 4.53 -20.08 -19.03
C ILE A 278 3.18 -19.99 -19.77
N PRO A 279 2.76 -21.04 -20.50
CA PRO A 279 1.47 -21.03 -21.20
C PRO A 279 0.31 -20.78 -20.23
N HIS A 280 -0.74 -20.11 -20.71
CA HIS A 280 -1.91 -19.79 -19.89
C HIS A 280 -1.54 -19.14 -18.56
N SER A 281 -0.76 -18.07 -18.66
CA SER A 281 -0.43 -17.16 -17.59
C SER A 281 -0.76 -15.72 -17.99
N LEU A 282 -1.22 -14.93 -17.04
CA LEU A 282 -1.64 -13.55 -17.25
C LEU A 282 -0.91 -12.64 -16.27
N LEU A 283 -0.16 -11.65 -16.78
CA LEU A 283 0.38 -10.55 -15.98
C LEU A 283 -0.76 -9.59 -15.61
N SER A 284 -0.96 -9.34 -14.31
CA SER A 284 -1.96 -8.40 -13.82
C SER A 284 -1.36 -7.00 -13.62
N GLY A 285 -2.17 -5.95 -13.87
CA GLY A 285 -1.79 -4.55 -13.71
C GLY A 285 -1.08 -3.92 -14.91
N ASP A 286 -0.83 -2.59 -14.82
CA ASP A 286 -0.18 -1.85 -15.89
C ASP A 286 1.28 -2.29 -16.07
N ARG A 287 1.70 -2.43 -17.33
CA ARG A 287 3.05 -2.92 -17.65
C ARG A 287 4.14 -1.85 -17.46
N LYS A 288 3.78 -0.57 -17.60
CA LYS A 288 4.71 0.57 -17.57
C LYS A 288 4.57 1.37 -16.28
N ASN A 289 3.33 1.78 -15.96
CA ASN A 289 3.02 2.59 -14.80
C ASN A 289 2.81 1.70 -13.57
N ARG A 290 3.90 1.09 -13.09
CA ARG A 290 3.87 0.17 -11.95
C ARG A 290 5.04 0.36 -11.01
N LEU A 291 4.83 0.00 -9.75
CA LEU A 291 5.88 -0.05 -8.74
C LEU A 291 7.03 -0.96 -9.20
N ALA A 292 8.24 -0.53 -8.91
CA ALA A 292 9.45 -1.23 -9.35
C ALA A 292 9.51 -2.69 -8.88
N GLY A 293 8.98 -3.01 -7.69
CA GLY A 293 9.15 -4.32 -7.07
C GLY A 293 7.99 -5.29 -7.24
N ILE A 294 6.81 -4.89 -7.73
CA ILE A 294 5.62 -5.75 -7.72
C ILE A 294 5.42 -6.46 -9.07
N VAL A 295 5.30 -7.80 -8.99
CA VAL A 295 4.93 -8.70 -10.08
C VAL A 295 3.74 -9.52 -9.63
N ASN A 296 2.66 -9.53 -10.40
CA ASN A 296 1.49 -10.36 -10.14
C ASN A 296 1.13 -11.14 -11.40
N PHE A 297 1.07 -12.46 -11.28
CA PHE A 297 0.64 -13.37 -12.33
C PHE A 297 -0.51 -14.22 -11.86
N CYS A 298 -1.44 -14.50 -12.77
CA CYS A 298 -2.43 -15.55 -12.60
C CYS A 298 -2.09 -16.74 -13.52
N PHE A 299 -2.13 -17.94 -12.97
CA PHE A 299 -1.84 -19.19 -13.71
C PHE A 299 -3.12 -20.04 -13.76
N GLU A 300 -3.64 -20.27 -14.95
CA GLU A 300 -4.85 -21.07 -15.13
C GLU A 300 -4.65 -22.53 -14.72
N GLY A 301 -5.68 -23.13 -14.12
CA GLY A 301 -5.75 -24.56 -13.80
C GLY A 301 -5.03 -24.98 -12.51
N ILE A 302 -4.64 -24.03 -11.66
CA ILE A 302 -4.02 -24.29 -10.36
C ILE A 302 -4.63 -23.44 -9.25
N GLU A 303 -4.35 -23.82 -7.99
CA GLU A 303 -4.72 -23.09 -6.80
C GLU A 303 -3.51 -22.34 -6.23
N GLY A 304 -3.67 -21.03 -5.96
CA GLY A 304 -2.61 -20.16 -5.45
C GLY A 304 -2.06 -20.61 -4.10
N GLU A 305 -2.89 -21.10 -3.18
CA GLU A 305 -2.42 -21.61 -1.89
C GLU A 305 -1.48 -22.80 -2.05
N ALA A 306 -1.84 -23.76 -2.94
CA ALA A 306 -0.97 -24.89 -3.24
C ALA A 306 0.34 -24.44 -3.88
N LEU A 307 0.30 -23.42 -4.75
CA LEU A 307 1.49 -22.81 -5.34
C LEU A 307 2.40 -22.20 -4.26
N LEU A 308 1.85 -21.43 -3.33
CA LEU A 308 2.62 -20.82 -2.23
C LEU A 308 3.26 -21.86 -1.31
N ILE A 309 2.54 -22.92 -0.93
CA ILE A 309 3.07 -24.00 -0.10
C ILE A 309 4.25 -24.70 -0.78
N LEU A 310 4.14 -24.99 -2.08
CA LEU A 310 5.23 -25.63 -2.81
C LEU A 310 6.43 -24.71 -3.06
N LEU A 311 6.20 -23.41 -3.21
CA LEU A 311 7.27 -22.40 -3.30
C LEU A 311 7.99 -22.25 -1.96
N ASP A 312 7.25 -22.21 -0.84
CA ASP A 312 7.84 -22.16 0.51
C ASP A 312 8.71 -23.38 0.79
N ALA A 313 8.28 -24.58 0.39
CA ALA A 313 9.08 -25.82 0.47
C ALA A 313 10.40 -25.74 -0.35
N LYS A 314 10.49 -24.82 -1.33
CA LYS A 314 11.71 -24.51 -2.09
C LYS A 314 12.47 -23.31 -1.51
N GLY A 315 12.03 -22.76 -0.37
CA GLY A 315 12.65 -21.62 0.30
C GLY A 315 12.24 -20.27 -0.28
N ILE A 316 11.14 -20.16 -1.03
CA ILE A 316 10.63 -18.94 -1.64
C ILE A 316 9.42 -18.43 -0.84
N CYS A 317 9.58 -17.30 -0.18
CA CYS A 317 8.50 -16.59 0.50
C CYS A 317 7.80 -15.65 -0.49
N ALA A 318 6.54 -15.93 -0.81
CA ALA A 318 5.71 -15.16 -1.74
C ALA A 318 4.27 -15.08 -1.21
N SER A 319 3.38 -14.35 -1.89
CA SER A 319 1.99 -14.19 -1.49
C SER A 319 1.04 -14.38 -2.68
N SER A 320 -0.22 -14.67 -2.41
CA SER A 320 -1.30 -14.46 -3.38
C SER A 320 -1.80 -13.02 -3.30
N GLY A 321 -2.57 -12.54 -4.28
CA GLY A 321 -3.16 -11.21 -4.24
C GLY A 321 -3.97 -10.95 -2.96
N SER A 322 -4.61 -11.96 -2.39
CA SER A 322 -5.50 -11.87 -1.22
C SER A 322 -4.84 -12.13 0.14
N ALA A 323 -3.54 -11.87 0.30
CA ALA A 323 -2.80 -12.14 1.54
C ALA A 323 -3.42 -11.55 2.83
N CYS A 324 -4.23 -10.50 2.73
CA CYS A 324 -4.91 -9.87 3.88
C CYS A 324 -6.21 -10.56 4.27
N THR A 325 -6.71 -11.50 3.48
CA THR A 325 -7.93 -12.29 3.73
C THR A 325 -7.59 -13.77 3.93
N SER A 326 -6.48 -14.07 4.62
CA SER A 326 -6.09 -15.44 4.96
C SER A 326 -7.26 -16.16 5.65
N GLY A 327 -7.94 -17.04 4.90
CA GLY A 327 -9.15 -17.75 5.32
C GLY A 327 -10.38 -17.55 4.43
N SER A 328 -10.35 -16.64 3.44
CA SER A 328 -11.38 -16.59 2.38
C SER A 328 -10.94 -17.47 1.21
N LEU A 329 -11.83 -18.34 0.76
CA LEU A 329 -11.66 -19.13 -0.47
C LEU A 329 -11.88 -18.28 -1.74
N ASP A 330 -12.30 -17.03 -1.59
CA ASP A 330 -12.60 -16.15 -2.72
C ASP A 330 -11.33 -15.52 -3.30
N PRO A 331 -11.25 -15.35 -4.63
CA PRO A 331 -10.17 -14.64 -5.28
C PRO A 331 -10.08 -13.18 -4.84
N SER A 332 -8.93 -12.54 -5.07
CA SER A 332 -8.72 -11.12 -4.81
C SER A 332 -9.77 -10.25 -5.50
N HIS A 333 -10.40 -9.35 -4.71
CA HIS A 333 -11.32 -8.34 -5.24
C HIS A 333 -10.64 -7.42 -6.28
N VAL A 334 -9.32 -7.17 -6.14
CA VAL A 334 -8.53 -6.39 -7.09
C VAL A 334 -8.45 -7.10 -8.44
N LEU A 335 -8.11 -8.40 -8.44
CA LEU A 335 -8.02 -9.19 -9.67
C LEU A 335 -9.37 -9.28 -10.39
N LEU A 336 -10.46 -9.46 -9.64
CA LEU A 336 -11.81 -9.46 -10.21
C LEU A 336 -12.19 -8.07 -10.76
N ALA A 337 -11.82 -6.99 -10.06
CA ALA A 337 -12.12 -5.62 -10.49
C ALA A 337 -11.38 -5.23 -11.78
N VAL A 338 -10.19 -5.79 -12.04
CA VAL A 338 -9.45 -5.59 -13.30
C VAL A 338 -9.85 -6.57 -14.41
N GLY A 339 -10.90 -7.39 -14.19
CA GLY A 339 -11.47 -8.27 -15.20
C GLY A 339 -10.75 -9.62 -15.36
N VAL A 340 -9.87 -10.01 -14.44
CA VAL A 340 -9.30 -11.37 -14.45
C VAL A 340 -10.44 -12.38 -14.23
N PRO A 341 -10.59 -13.38 -15.09
CA PRO A 341 -11.60 -14.42 -14.91
C PRO A 341 -11.47 -15.09 -13.54
N TYR A 342 -12.62 -15.39 -12.92
CA TYR A 342 -12.70 -15.97 -11.58
C TYR A 342 -11.81 -17.21 -11.43
N GLU A 343 -11.86 -18.11 -12.41
CA GLU A 343 -11.11 -19.36 -12.44
C GLU A 343 -9.59 -19.14 -12.51
N ALA A 344 -9.16 -18.11 -13.24
CA ALA A 344 -7.74 -17.75 -13.34
C ALA A 344 -7.24 -16.99 -12.10
N ALA A 345 -8.09 -16.17 -11.50
CA ALA A 345 -7.73 -15.37 -10.31
C ALA A 345 -7.38 -16.24 -9.09
N HIS A 346 -7.92 -17.45 -9.00
CA HIS A 346 -7.54 -18.44 -7.97
C HIS A 346 -6.06 -18.85 -8.05
N GLY A 347 -5.49 -18.91 -9.25
CA GLY A 347 -4.09 -19.25 -9.47
C GLY A 347 -3.12 -18.08 -9.35
N SER A 348 -3.44 -17.05 -8.56
CA SER A 348 -2.63 -15.85 -8.46
C SER A 348 -1.36 -16.05 -7.62
N LEU A 349 -0.27 -15.42 -8.09
CA LEU A 349 1.02 -15.31 -7.41
C LEU A 349 1.49 -13.86 -7.45
N ARG A 350 1.71 -13.26 -6.29
CA ARG A 350 2.40 -11.98 -6.16
C ARG A 350 3.82 -12.21 -5.67
N LEU A 351 4.79 -11.77 -6.46
CA LEU A 351 6.20 -11.66 -6.08
C LEU A 351 6.51 -10.17 -5.90
N SER A 352 7.05 -9.80 -4.76
CA SER A 352 7.41 -8.41 -4.48
C SER A 352 8.84 -8.30 -4.00
N LEU A 353 9.66 -7.66 -4.83
CA LEU A 353 11.10 -7.51 -4.69
C LEU A 353 11.47 -6.19 -4.01
N SER A 354 12.63 -6.15 -3.41
CA SER A 354 13.28 -4.95 -2.87
C SER A 354 14.74 -4.87 -3.34
N ALA A 355 15.44 -3.81 -2.95
CA ALA A 355 16.87 -3.66 -3.26
C ALA A 355 17.77 -4.70 -2.55
N GLU A 356 17.23 -5.48 -1.61
CA GLU A 356 17.94 -6.59 -0.97
C GLU A 356 17.94 -7.87 -1.82
N ASN A 357 17.06 -7.99 -2.83
CA ASN A 357 17.02 -9.15 -3.72
C ASN A 357 18.13 -9.08 -4.77
N THR A 358 18.60 -10.26 -5.21
CA THR A 358 19.72 -10.38 -6.16
C THR A 358 19.30 -10.95 -7.51
N PRO A 359 20.09 -10.73 -8.57
CA PRO A 359 19.85 -11.37 -9.87
C PRO A 359 19.81 -12.90 -9.80
N GLU A 360 20.63 -13.52 -8.94
CA GLU A 360 20.68 -14.98 -8.74
C GLU A 360 19.38 -15.50 -8.12
N GLU A 361 18.77 -14.73 -7.23
CA GLU A 361 17.46 -15.04 -6.68
C GLU A 361 16.37 -15.00 -7.77
N VAL A 362 16.41 -14.02 -8.67
CA VAL A 362 15.49 -13.94 -9.82
C VAL A 362 15.67 -15.14 -10.75
N GLU A 363 16.91 -15.56 -11.04
CA GLU A 363 17.16 -16.78 -11.83
C GLU A 363 16.57 -18.03 -11.16
N TYR A 364 16.71 -18.12 -9.84
CA TYR A 364 16.11 -19.24 -9.11
C TYR A 364 14.57 -19.21 -9.16
N LEU A 365 13.95 -18.03 -9.04
CA LEU A 365 12.50 -17.85 -9.20
C LEU A 365 12.04 -18.28 -10.60
N LEU A 366 12.76 -17.87 -11.65
CA LEU A 366 12.46 -18.22 -13.04
C LEU A 366 12.57 -19.74 -13.34
N LYS A 367 13.33 -20.47 -12.53
CA LYS A 367 13.38 -21.93 -12.59
C LYS A 367 12.28 -22.58 -11.74
N ALA A 368 12.09 -22.11 -10.52
CA ALA A 368 11.24 -22.76 -9.53
C ALA A 368 9.76 -22.59 -9.80
N VAL A 369 9.32 -21.38 -10.24
CA VAL A 369 7.90 -21.09 -10.49
C VAL A 369 7.33 -21.94 -11.62
N PRO A 370 7.95 -22.03 -12.83
CA PRO A 370 7.47 -22.89 -13.90
C PRO A 370 7.41 -24.38 -13.50
N GLU A 371 8.42 -24.85 -12.75
CA GLU A 371 8.48 -26.23 -12.26
C GLU A 371 7.28 -26.54 -11.34
N VAL A 372 6.98 -25.63 -10.40
CA VAL A 372 5.85 -25.81 -9.47
C VAL A 372 4.50 -25.71 -10.20
N VAL A 373 4.33 -24.74 -11.12
CA VAL A 373 3.11 -24.61 -11.94
C VAL A 373 2.87 -25.89 -12.75
N THR A 374 3.90 -26.39 -13.43
CA THR A 374 3.80 -27.64 -14.22
C THR A 374 3.40 -28.84 -13.34
N ARG A 375 4.02 -28.95 -12.17
CA ARG A 375 3.66 -30.01 -11.20
C ARG A 375 2.24 -29.92 -10.74
N LEU A 376 1.75 -28.72 -10.38
CA LEU A 376 0.35 -28.53 -9.95
C LEU A 376 -0.63 -28.85 -11.09
N ARG A 377 -0.35 -28.38 -12.30
CA ARG A 377 -1.17 -28.67 -13.48
C ARG A 377 -1.26 -30.19 -13.75
N SER A 378 -0.14 -30.92 -13.63
CA SER A 378 -0.16 -32.38 -13.83
C SER A 378 -1.05 -33.15 -12.85
N MET A 379 -1.37 -32.56 -11.69
CA MET A 379 -2.24 -33.15 -10.67
C MET A 379 -3.67 -32.57 -10.70
N SER A 380 -3.91 -31.52 -11.47
CA SER A 380 -5.18 -30.79 -11.50
C SER A 380 -6.21 -31.46 -12.44
N PRO A 381 -7.36 -31.87 -11.93
CA PRO A 381 -8.46 -32.32 -12.80
C PRO A 381 -8.96 -31.22 -13.73
N VAL A 382 -8.97 -29.97 -13.23
CA VAL A 382 -9.40 -28.79 -14.01
C VAL A 382 -8.47 -28.59 -15.21
N TRP A 383 -7.15 -28.65 -14.99
CA TRP A 383 -6.16 -28.53 -16.07
C TRP A 383 -6.30 -29.62 -17.13
N ARG A 384 -6.57 -30.87 -16.70
CA ARG A 384 -6.83 -31.99 -17.63
C ARG A 384 -8.05 -31.74 -18.50
N ASP A 385 -9.13 -31.17 -17.94
CA ASP A 385 -10.35 -30.84 -18.72
C ASP A 385 -10.05 -29.72 -19.74
N LEU A 386 -9.15 -28.80 -19.44
CA LEU A 386 -8.70 -27.76 -20.37
C LEU A 386 -7.84 -28.36 -21.49
N GLU A 387 -6.82 -29.17 -21.17
CA GLU A 387 -5.95 -29.80 -22.16
C GLU A 387 -6.68 -30.74 -23.11
N GLU A 388 -7.67 -31.46 -22.61
CA GLU A 388 -8.52 -32.36 -23.43
C GLU A 388 -9.65 -31.63 -24.17
N GLY A 389 -9.74 -30.32 -24.08
CA GLY A 389 -10.75 -29.49 -24.74
C GLY A 389 -12.18 -29.69 -24.23
N ARG A 390 -12.34 -30.27 -23.03
CA ARG A 390 -13.65 -30.40 -22.38
C ARG A 390 -14.15 -29.07 -21.81
N LYS A 391 -13.24 -28.15 -21.52
CA LYS A 391 -13.52 -26.77 -21.14
C LYS A 391 -12.65 -25.83 -21.98
N PRO A 392 -13.11 -24.61 -22.26
CA PRO A 392 -12.29 -23.61 -22.92
C PRO A 392 -11.28 -23.00 -21.95
N HIS A 393 -10.11 -22.61 -22.45
CA HIS A 393 -9.20 -21.75 -21.71
C HIS A 393 -9.82 -20.35 -21.53
N VAL A 394 -9.54 -19.69 -20.40
CA VAL A 394 -10.02 -18.34 -20.10
C VAL A 394 -8.92 -17.28 -20.16
N ILE A 395 -7.61 -17.73 -20.15
CA ILE A 395 -6.43 -16.88 -20.38
C ILE A 395 -5.41 -17.58 -21.26
#